data_3a4884ac5016e1f000ae70bd259c39f7
#
_entry.id   3a4884ac5016e1f000ae70bd259c39f7
#
_cell.length_a   1.000
_cell.length_b   1.000
_cell.length_c   1.000
_cell.angle_alpha   90.00
_cell.angle_beta   90.00
_cell.angle_gamma   90.00
#
_symmetry.space_group_name_H-M   'P 1'
#
loop_
_entity.id
_entity.type
_entity.pdbx_description
1 polymer ?
#
loop_
_entity_poly.entity_id
_entity_poly.type
_entity_poly.pdbx_seq_one_letter_code
_entity_poly.pdbx_strand_id
1 'polypeptide(L)'
;MGLFGMMSYDEAMETLIGGTASNAVLEKAYKRVKKNTYNESQGTVQLHYCFGQLYGIEKLEGSAEKRIFGSVWLSVDYKGDFDDDNLQLVKSFLTSKPDFNRQVNETALNMQPDNKDYKYATVYLIFAYLYGCGFEPDIGKAEEYAEKSEALGDERAAVWKARIEAVKNGK
;
A
#
# COMPACT_ATOMS: atom_id res chain seq x y z
N MET A 1 17.98 25.69 4.35
CA MET A 1 16.82 26.35 4.99
C MET A 1 16.02 27.03 3.89
N GLY A 2 14.90 26.41 3.47
CA GLY A 2 14.02 26.96 2.46
C GLY A 2 13.32 28.22 2.95
N LEU A 3 13.20 29.22 2.10
CA LEU A 3 12.47 30.44 2.37
C LEU A 3 11.06 30.13 2.85
N PHE A 4 10.71 30.64 4.04
CA PHE A 4 9.36 30.61 4.63
C PHE A 4 8.76 29.25 5.03
N GLY A 5 9.47 28.40 5.72
CA GLY A 5 8.85 27.35 6.55
C GLY A 5 7.86 26.39 5.83
N MET A 6 7.92 26.27 4.50
CA MET A 6 7.13 25.33 3.74
C MET A 6 7.92 24.02 3.61
N MET A 7 7.34 22.94 4.15
CA MET A 7 7.83 21.58 3.99
C MET A 7 7.86 21.21 2.50
N SER A 8 8.96 20.62 2.02
CA SER A 8 9.02 20.06 0.67
C SER A 8 8.08 18.85 0.55
N TYR A 9 7.87 18.34 -0.65
CA TYR A 9 7.07 17.13 -0.85
C TYR A 9 7.75 15.91 -0.21
N ASP A 10 9.05 15.74 -0.45
CA ASP A 10 9.83 14.62 0.07
C ASP A 10 9.89 14.63 1.61
N GLU A 11 10.16 15.79 2.22
CA GLU A 11 10.09 15.95 3.68
C GLU A 11 8.70 15.62 4.24
N ALA A 12 7.64 15.94 3.49
CA ALA A 12 6.28 15.62 3.91
C ALA A 12 6.01 14.11 3.85
N MET A 13 6.45 13.44 2.80
CA MET A 13 6.32 11.97 2.66
C MET A 13 7.12 11.25 3.74
N GLU A 14 8.39 11.62 3.96
CA GLU A 14 9.22 11.07 5.03
C GLU A 14 8.59 11.27 6.42
N THR A 15 8.03 12.45 6.68
CA THR A 15 7.34 12.76 7.93
C THR A 15 6.14 11.87 8.16
N LEU A 16 5.33 11.62 7.11
CA LEU A 16 4.15 10.77 7.20
C LEU A 16 4.53 9.29 7.34
N ILE A 17 5.51 8.82 6.58
CA ILE A 17 6.01 7.45 6.68
C ILE A 17 6.60 7.20 8.08
N GLY A 18 7.42 8.10 8.59
CA GLY A 18 7.99 8.02 9.94
C GLY A 18 6.93 8.06 11.05
N GLY A 19 5.96 8.95 10.95
CA GLY A 19 4.80 9.03 11.84
C GLY A 19 5.09 9.35 13.30
N THR A 20 6.31 9.81 13.62
CA THR A 20 6.75 10.14 14.98
C THR A 20 6.57 11.62 15.32
N ALA A 21 6.21 12.44 14.33
CA ALA A 21 6.00 13.87 14.51
C ALA A 21 4.69 14.15 15.27
N SER A 22 4.58 15.36 15.82
CA SER A 22 3.33 15.80 16.45
C SER A 22 2.16 15.84 15.45
N ASN A 23 0.92 15.69 15.95
CA ASN A 23 -0.28 15.71 15.10
C ASN A 23 -0.36 16.97 14.21
N ALA A 24 0.04 18.12 14.70
CA ALA A 24 0.06 19.36 13.91
C ALA A 24 1.07 19.29 12.74
N VAL A 25 2.20 18.63 12.93
CA VAL A 25 3.23 18.44 11.89
C VAL A 25 2.76 17.38 10.88
N LEU A 26 2.17 16.26 11.34
CA LEU A 26 1.57 15.24 10.48
C LEU A 26 0.44 15.81 9.61
N GLU A 27 -0.44 16.63 10.18
CA GLU A 27 -1.49 17.30 9.43
C GLU A 27 -0.94 18.26 8.36
N LYS A 28 0.12 19.01 8.69
CA LYS A 28 0.80 19.90 7.74
C LYS A 28 1.44 19.12 6.60
N ALA A 29 2.12 18.01 6.92
CA ALA A 29 2.72 17.11 5.95
C ALA A 29 1.64 16.50 5.03
N TYR A 30 0.55 16.01 5.59
CA TYR A 30 -0.57 15.47 4.84
C TYR A 30 -1.16 16.48 3.85
N LYS A 31 -1.42 17.71 4.29
CA LYS A 31 -1.92 18.79 3.42
C LYS A 31 -0.93 19.10 2.28
N ARG A 32 0.37 18.99 2.54
CA ARG A 32 1.41 19.20 1.53
C ARG A 32 1.40 18.09 0.47
N VAL A 33 1.33 16.83 0.87
CA VAL A 33 1.23 15.68 -0.05
C VAL A 33 -0.06 15.76 -0.85
N LYS A 34 -1.20 15.94 -0.19
CA LYS A 34 -2.51 16.05 -0.83
C LYS A 34 -2.57 17.12 -1.92
N LYS A 35 -1.89 18.24 -1.73
CA LYS A 35 -1.85 19.34 -2.71
C LYS A 35 -1.14 18.96 -4.01
N ASN A 36 -0.26 17.96 -3.99
CA ASN A 36 0.55 17.56 -5.14
C ASN A 36 0.02 16.31 -5.87
N THR A 37 -1.11 15.75 -5.43
CA THR A 37 -1.62 14.47 -5.94
C THR A 37 -1.93 14.42 -7.43
N TYR A 38 -2.08 15.55 -8.09
CA TYR A 38 -2.32 15.60 -9.54
C TYR A 38 -1.09 15.23 -10.39
N ASN A 39 0.11 15.29 -9.79
CA ASN A 39 1.37 15.02 -10.47
C ASN A 39 2.00 13.69 -10.05
N GLU A 40 1.30 12.94 -9.20
CA GLU A 40 1.84 11.71 -8.60
C GLU A 40 1.26 10.47 -9.28
N SER A 41 1.95 9.34 -9.13
CA SER A 41 1.42 8.05 -9.53
C SER A 41 0.15 7.70 -8.74
N GLN A 42 -0.69 6.84 -9.31
CA GLN A 42 -1.92 6.41 -8.63
C GLN A 42 -1.61 5.73 -7.29
N GLY A 43 -0.54 4.93 -7.21
CA GLY A 43 -0.12 4.29 -5.96
C GLY A 43 0.20 5.31 -4.88
N THR A 44 0.95 6.36 -5.20
CA THR A 44 1.27 7.45 -4.26
C THR A 44 0.02 8.22 -3.83
N VAL A 45 -0.91 8.49 -4.76
CA VAL A 45 -2.20 9.12 -4.45
C VAL A 45 -3.00 8.28 -3.47
N GLN A 46 -3.07 6.97 -3.66
CA GLN A 46 -3.78 6.09 -2.74
C GLN A 46 -3.08 5.99 -1.38
N LEU A 47 -1.74 6.00 -1.37
CA LEU A 47 -0.97 5.97 -0.13
C LEU A 47 -1.25 7.21 0.75
N HIS A 48 -1.47 8.39 0.17
CA HIS A 48 -1.84 9.56 0.98
C HIS A 48 -3.20 9.37 1.69
N TYR A 49 -4.16 8.65 1.09
CA TYR A 49 -5.40 8.31 1.79
C TYR A 49 -5.15 7.38 2.99
N CYS A 50 -4.18 6.47 2.89
CA CYS A 50 -3.74 5.67 4.04
C CYS A 50 -3.25 6.56 5.18
N PHE A 51 -2.47 7.60 4.87
CA PHE A 51 -2.02 8.56 5.87
C PHE A 51 -3.19 9.29 6.54
N GLY A 52 -4.12 9.81 5.73
CA GLY A 52 -5.31 10.48 6.25
C GLY A 52 -6.13 9.59 7.17
N GLN A 53 -6.30 8.34 6.81
CA GLN A 53 -7.01 7.33 7.59
C GLN A 53 -6.25 6.97 8.88
N LEU A 54 -4.94 6.70 8.76
CA LEU A 54 -4.11 6.28 9.89
C LEU A 54 -3.99 7.38 10.96
N TYR A 55 -3.82 8.63 10.53
CA TYR A 55 -3.65 9.75 11.45
C TYR A 55 -4.97 10.47 11.83
N GLY A 56 -6.10 9.97 11.35
CA GLY A 56 -7.42 10.53 11.65
C GLY A 56 -7.67 11.93 11.07
N ILE A 57 -6.90 12.32 10.03
CA ILE A 57 -6.99 13.64 9.39
C ILE A 57 -8.20 13.72 8.46
N GLU A 58 -8.48 12.62 7.75
CA GLU A 58 -9.67 12.47 6.90
C GLU A 58 -10.49 11.25 7.34
N LYS A 59 -11.80 11.40 7.29
CA LYS A 59 -12.73 10.29 7.48
C LYS A 59 -13.18 9.80 6.11
N LEU A 60 -12.76 8.59 5.74
CA LEU A 60 -13.27 7.91 4.56
C LEU A 60 -14.59 7.18 4.90
N GLU A 61 -15.47 7.01 3.91
CA GLU A 61 -16.73 6.29 4.09
C GLU A 61 -16.53 4.76 4.16
N GLY A 62 -17.44 4.06 4.86
CA GLY A 62 -17.45 2.61 5.01
C GLY A 62 -16.91 2.09 6.35
N SER A 63 -16.74 0.78 6.49
CA SER A 63 -16.15 0.18 7.70
C SER A 63 -14.66 0.51 7.81
N ALA A 64 -14.13 0.51 9.04
CA ALA A 64 -12.71 0.82 9.30
C ALA A 64 -11.80 -0.15 8.53
N GLU A 65 -12.12 -1.45 8.54
CA GLU A 65 -11.36 -2.50 7.87
C GLU A 65 -11.33 -2.30 6.35
N LYS A 66 -12.48 -2.04 5.74
CA LYS A 66 -12.58 -1.79 4.29
C LYS A 66 -11.79 -0.55 3.87
N ARG A 67 -11.83 0.51 4.66
CA ARG A 67 -11.10 1.74 4.36
C ARG A 67 -9.60 1.52 4.42
N ILE A 68 -9.13 0.88 5.50
CA ILE A 68 -7.72 0.57 5.71
C ILE A 68 -7.20 -0.31 4.58
N PHE A 69 -7.86 -1.45 4.36
CA PHE A 69 -7.47 -2.39 3.32
C PHE A 69 -7.55 -1.78 1.93
N GLY A 70 -8.69 -1.17 1.57
CA GLY A 70 -8.89 -0.59 0.26
C GLY A 70 -7.88 0.50 -0.10
N SER A 71 -7.47 1.31 0.88
CA SER A 71 -6.45 2.34 0.65
C SER A 71 -5.08 1.74 0.37
N VAL A 72 -4.68 0.69 1.11
CA VAL A 72 -3.36 0.07 0.94
C VAL A 72 -3.31 -0.76 -0.35
N TRP A 73 -4.31 -1.59 -0.63
CA TRP A 73 -4.27 -2.42 -1.82
C TRP A 73 -4.34 -1.60 -3.12
N LEU A 74 -5.07 -0.47 -3.13
CA LEU A 74 -5.05 0.45 -4.26
C LEU A 74 -3.67 1.04 -4.50
N SER A 75 -2.87 1.20 -3.46
CA SER A 75 -1.47 1.63 -3.59
C SER A 75 -0.58 0.58 -4.25
N VAL A 76 -0.95 -0.70 -4.16
CA VAL A 76 -0.18 -1.85 -4.69
C VAL A 76 -0.69 -2.31 -6.05
N ASP A 77 -1.92 -1.97 -6.42
CA ASP A 77 -2.68 -2.68 -7.46
C ASP A 77 -2.93 -1.89 -8.75
N TYR A 78 -2.47 -0.69 -8.87
CA TYR A 78 -2.88 0.13 -10.02
C TYR A 78 -2.39 -0.44 -11.36
N LYS A 79 -3.31 -1.12 -12.10
CA LYS A 79 -3.18 -1.63 -13.49
C LYS A 79 -1.92 -2.44 -13.82
N GLY A 80 -1.20 -2.95 -12.83
CA GLY A 80 0.05 -3.66 -13.06
C GLY A 80 1.24 -2.76 -13.43
N ASP A 81 1.06 -1.46 -13.53
CA ASP A 81 2.11 -0.47 -13.73
C ASP A 81 2.73 -0.07 -12.37
N PHE A 82 3.34 -1.06 -11.70
CA PHE A 82 4.15 -0.77 -10.54
C PHE A 82 5.52 -0.32 -11.01
N ASP A 83 5.89 0.92 -10.72
CA ASP A 83 7.30 1.18 -10.60
C ASP A 83 7.81 0.65 -9.25
N ASP A 84 9.06 0.25 -9.21
CA ASP A 84 9.66 -0.32 -8.01
C ASP A 84 9.74 0.70 -6.87
N ASP A 85 9.81 1.98 -7.18
CA ASP A 85 9.84 3.07 -6.20
C ASP A 85 8.52 3.13 -5.43
N ASN A 86 7.38 2.98 -6.08
CA ASN A 86 6.08 2.92 -5.42
C ASN A 86 5.91 1.69 -4.53
N LEU A 87 6.39 0.53 -4.96
CA LEU A 87 6.37 -0.68 -4.13
C LEU A 87 7.25 -0.51 -2.90
N GLN A 88 8.44 0.06 -3.05
CA GLN A 88 9.32 0.36 -1.91
C GLN A 88 8.70 1.38 -0.96
N LEU A 89 8.01 2.39 -1.47
CA LEU A 89 7.30 3.37 -0.66
C LEU A 89 6.21 2.72 0.18
N VAL A 90 5.37 1.88 -0.42
CA VAL A 90 4.31 1.12 0.29
C VAL A 90 4.92 0.18 1.32
N LYS A 91 5.97 -0.56 0.96
CA LYS A 91 6.70 -1.44 1.87
C LYS A 91 7.24 -0.67 3.07
N SER A 92 7.93 0.44 2.84
CA SER A 92 8.50 1.29 3.89
C SER A 92 7.41 1.81 4.83
N PHE A 93 6.29 2.27 4.27
CA PHE A 93 5.13 2.72 5.05
C PHE A 93 4.58 1.60 5.95
N LEU A 94 4.27 0.44 5.38
CA LEU A 94 3.73 -0.70 6.12
C LEU A 94 4.69 -1.17 7.21
N THR A 95 5.98 -1.28 6.90
CA THR A 95 7.01 -1.71 7.86
C THR A 95 7.14 -0.72 9.03
N SER A 96 6.99 0.58 8.76
CA SER A 96 7.04 1.62 9.80
C SER A 96 5.80 1.65 10.70
N LYS A 97 4.73 0.95 10.33
CA LYS A 97 3.42 0.94 11.02
C LYS A 97 2.95 -0.50 11.30
N PRO A 98 3.61 -1.23 12.20
CA PRO A 98 3.38 -2.66 12.39
C PRO A 98 1.93 -3.00 12.78
N ASP A 99 1.27 -2.19 13.61
CA ASP A 99 -0.13 -2.43 13.99
C ASP A 99 -1.09 -2.20 12.82
N PHE A 100 -0.85 -1.16 12.03
CA PHE A 100 -1.62 -0.89 10.82
C PHE A 100 -1.41 -1.99 9.78
N ASN A 101 -0.16 -2.40 9.55
CA ASN A 101 0.19 -3.50 8.66
C ASN A 101 -0.50 -4.81 9.07
N ARG A 102 -0.50 -5.14 10.37
CA ARG A 102 -1.21 -6.30 10.91
C ARG A 102 -2.71 -6.24 10.58
N GLN A 103 -3.37 -5.09 10.80
CA GLN A 103 -4.80 -4.92 10.47
C GLN A 103 -5.08 -5.13 8.98
N VAL A 104 -4.22 -4.61 8.10
CA VAL A 104 -4.34 -4.80 6.64
C VAL A 104 -4.21 -6.28 6.29
N ASN A 105 -3.20 -6.95 6.82
CA ASN A 105 -2.95 -8.37 6.57
C ASN A 105 -4.08 -9.25 7.08
N GLU A 106 -4.57 -9.03 8.30
CA GLU A 106 -5.72 -9.75 8.86
C GLU A 106 -6.99 -9.54 8.02
N THR A 107 -7.23 -8.31 7.56
CA THR A 107 -8.36 -8.01 6.69
C THR A 107 -8.27 -8.77 5.37
N ALA A 108 -7.08 -8.81 4.75
CA ALA A 108 -6.87 -9.52 3.50
C ALA A 108 -7.01 -11.04 3.66
N LEU A 109 -6.41 -11.62 4.71
CA LEU A 109 -6.46 -13.05 4.98
C LEU A 109 -7.87 -13.57 5.31
N ASN A 110 -8.67 -12.76 6.00
CA ASN A 110 -10.02 -13.13 6.45
C ASN A 110 -11.10 -12.79 5.42
N MET A 111 -10.76 -12.16 4.30
CA MET A 111 -11.73 -11.81 3.27
C MET A 111 -12.24 -13.06 2.57
N GLN A 112 -13.57 -13.18 2.47
CA GLN A 112 -14.19 -14.35 1.89
C GLN A 112 -14.28 -14.25 0.36
N PRO A 113 -14.25 -15.38 -0.38
CA PRO A 113 -14.26 -15.38 -1.85
C PRO A 113 -15.50 -14.74 -2.50
N ASP A 114 -16.62 -14.69 -1.78
CA ASP A 114 -17.86 -14.03 -2.24
C ASP A 114 -17.84 -12.51 -2.07
N ASN A 115 -16.85 -11.96 -1.38
CA ASN A 115 -16.67 -10.53 -1.28
C ASN A 115 -16.16 -9.96 -2.63
N LYS A 116 -16.84 -8.92 -3.12
CA LYS A 116 -16.46 -8.24 -4.38
C LYS A 116 -15.00 -7.76 -4.43
N ASP A 117 -14.41 -7.53 -3.26
CA ASP A 117 -13.04 -7.02 -3.12
C ASP A 117 -12.01 -8.15 -2.93
N TYR A 118 -12.45 -9.43 -2.93
CA TYR A 118 -11.57 -10.58 -2.70
C TYR A 118 -10.40 -10.67 -3.70
N LYS A 119 -10.65 -10.37 -4.98
CA LYS A 119 -9.60 -10.32 -6.01
C LYS A 119 -8.48 -9.33 -5.66
N TYR A 120 -8.80 -8.26 -4.97
CA TYR A 120 -7.82 -7.25 -4.55
C TYR A 120 -7.05 -7.71 -3.32
N ALA A 121 -7.70 -8.45 -2.43
CA ALA A 121 -7.04 -9.10 -1.30
C ALA A 121 -6.00 -10.12 -1.79
N THR A 122 -6.32 -10.92 -2.82
CA THR A 122 -5.36 -11.88 -3.38
C THR A 122 -4.12 -11.19 -3.94
N VAL A 123 -4.29 -10.13 -4.71
CA VAL A 123 -3.17 -9.33 -5.26
C VAL A 123 -2.33 -8.70 -4.15
N TYR A 124 -2.96 -8.13 -3.13
CA TYR A 124 -2.24 -7.59 -1.98
C TYR A 124 -1.41 -8.67 -1.27
N LEU A 125 -1.96 -9.87 -1.08
CA LEU A 125 -1.27 -10.97 -0.41
C LEU A 125 -0.08 -11.50 -1.23
N ILE A 126 -0.14 -11.46 -2.56
CA ILE A 126 1.04 -11.72 -3.40
C ILE A 126 2.17 -10.76 -3.03
N PHE A 127 1.89 -9.45 -3.02
CA PHE A 127 2.84 -8.42 -2.63
C PHE A 127 3.38 -8.64 -1.22
N ALA A 128 2.49 -8.87 -0.26
CA ALA A 128 2.86 -8.98 1.15
C ALA A 128 3.78 -10.17 1.44
N TYR A 129 3.54 -11.33 0.82
CA TYR A 129 4.42 -12.50 0.95
C TYR A 129 5.69 -12.37 0.12
N LEU A 130 5.61 -11.82 -1.10
CA LEU A 130 6.79 -11.68 -1.96
C LEU A 130 7.86 -10.75 -1.36
N TYR A 131 7.41 -9.66 -0.74
CA TYR A 131 8.30 -8.62 -0.21
C TYR A 131 8.42 -8.59 1.32
N GLY A 132 7.76 -9.49 2.03
CA GLY A 132 7.85 -9.58 3.48
C GLY A 132 7.16 -8.43 4.22
N CYS A 133 5.96 -8.02 3.78
CA CYS A 133 5.20 -6.97 4.44
C CYS A 133 4.33 -7.51 5.58
N GLY A 134 4.93 -7.68 6.76
CA GLY A 134 4.26 -8.24 7.95
C GLY A 134 4.18 -9.76 7.98
N PHE A 135 4.79 -10.42 7.00
CA PHE A 135 5.05 -11.84 6.93
C PHE A 135 6.53 -12.08 6.69
N GLU A 136 7.03 -13.25 7.05
CA GLU A 136 8.29 -13.72 6.47
C GLU A 136 8.11 -13.85 4.95
N PRO A 137 9.09 -13.42 4.14
CA PRO A 137 9.03 -13.60 2.70
C PRO A 137 8.81 -15.07 2.33
N ASP A 138 7.79 -15.34 1.53
CA ASP A 138 7.41 -16.69 1.12
C ASP A 138 6.96 -16.69 -0.34
N ILE A 139 7.88 -17.09 -1.22
CA ILE A 139 7.63 -17.16 -2.67
C ILE A 139 6.53 -18.18 -2.98
N GLY A 140 6.48 -19.32 -2.26
CA GLY A 140 5.45 -20.35 -2.47
C GLY A 140 4.05 -19.83 -2.14
N LYS A 141 3.91 -19.05 -1.06
CA LYS A 141 2.65 -18.37 -0.75
C LYS A 141 2.30 -17.31 -1.79
N ALA A 142 3.27 -16.53 -2.25
CA ALA A 142 3.03 -15.55 -3.31
C ALA A 142 2.52 -16.23 -4.59
N GLU A 143 3.09 -17.38 -4.98
CA GLU A 143 2.62 -18.18 -6.11
C GLU A 143 1.20 -18.70 -5.91
N GLU A 144 0.89 -19.25 -4.73
CA GLU A 144 -0.46 -19.74 -4.37
C GLU A 144 -1.52 -18.63 -4.56
N TYR A 145 -1.23 -17.41 -4.12
CA TYR A 145 -2.14 -16.28 -4.31
C TYR A 145 -2.19 -15.78 -5.75
N ALA A 146 -1.10 -15.87 -6.51
CA ALA A 146 -1.10 -15.55 -7.93
C ALA A 146 -1.97 -16.53 -8.75
N GLU A 147 -1.95 -17.82 -8.41
CA GLU A 147 -2.84 -18.83 -9.01
C GLU A 147 -4.31 -18.56 -8.64
N LYS A 148 -4.60 -18.20 -7.39
CA LYS A 148 -5.95 -17.80 -6.96
C LYS A 148 -6.44 -16.57 -7.74
N SER A 149 -5.59 -15.56 -7.90
CA SER A 149 -5.88 -14.35 -8.67
C SER A 149 -6.20 -14.68 -10.14
N GLU A 150 -5.42 -15.55 -10.76
CA GLU A 150 -5.66 -16.03 -12.12
C GLU A 150 -6.98 -16.80 -12.25
N ALA A 151 -7.28 -17.69 -11.30
CA ALA A 151 -8.55 -18.44 -11.26
C ALA A 151 -9.79 -17.52 -11.12
N LEU A 152 -9.61 -16.33 -10.57
CA LEU A 152 -10.65 -15.28 -10.51
C LEU A 152 -10.77 -14.46 -11.81
N GLY A 153 -9.95 -14.77 -12.83
CA GLY A 153 -9.90 -14.04 -14.08
C GLY A 153 -9.27 -12.65 -13.95
N ASP A 154 -8.39 -12.46 -12.98
CA ASP A 154 -7.73 -11.18 -12.74
C ASP A 154 -6.53 -11.02 -13.69
N GLU A 155 -6.58 -10.03 -14.57
CA GLU A 155 -5.53 -9.74 -15.56
C GLU A 155 -4.16 -9.43 -14.91
N ARG A 156 -4.16 -8.97 -13.67
CA ARG A 156 -2.94 -8.64 -12.91
C ARG A 156 -2.13 -9.87 -12.49
N ALA A 157 -2.77 -11.05 -12.46
CA ALA A 157 -2.09 -12.30 -12.12
C ALA A 157 -0.86 -12.55 -12.99
N ALA A 158 -0.95 -12.26 -14.29
CA ALA A 158 0.18 -12.45 -15.22
C ALA A 158 1.37 -11.54 -14.87
N VAL A 159 1.12 -10.29 -14.51
CA VAL A 159 2.15 -9.32 -14.10
C VAL A 159 2.84 -9.78 -12.82
N TRP A 160 2.06 -10.22 -11.82
CA TRP A 160 2.61 -10.70 -10.56
C TRP A 160 3.38 -12.02 -10.71
N LYS A 161 2.92 -12.94 -11.55
CA LYS A 161 3.69 -14.17 -11.89
C LYS A 161 5.06 -13.81 -12.48
N ALA A 162 5.11 -12.86 -13.41
CA ALA A 162 6.37 -12.39 -13.98
C ALA A 162 7.30 -11.77 -12.90
N ARG A 163 6.77 -11.01 -11.94
CA ARG A 163 7.54 -10.48 -10.81
C ARG A 163 8.05 -11.57 -9.89
N ILE A 164 7.23 -12.57 -9.57
CA ILE A 164 7.64 -13.70 -8.75
C ILE A 164 8.83 -14.40 -9.41
N GLU A 165 8.76 -14.66 -10.72
CA GLU A 165 9.85 -15.27 -11.47
C GLU A 165 11.12 -14.38 -11.49
N ALA A 166 10.97 -13.07 -11.60
CA ALA A 166 12.10 -12.15 -11.50
C ALA A 166 12.79 -12.23 -10.13
N VAL A 167 12.03 -12.23 -9.05
CA VAL A 167 12.57 -12.39 -7.69
C VAL A 167 13.26 -13.73 -7.48
N LYS A 168 12.69 -14.84 -7.97
CA LYS A 168 13.34 -16.18 -7.96
C LYS A 168 14.70 -16.16 -8.65
N ASN A 169 14.83 -15.40 -9.72
CA ASN A 169 16.05 -15.29 -10.52
C ASN A 169 17.02 -14.21 -10.03
N GLY A 170 16.76 -13.61 -8.86
CA GLY A 170 17.63 -12.61 -8.24
C GLY A 170 17.65 -11.26 -8.98
N LYS A 171 16.55 -10.92 -9.63
CA LYS A 171 16.38 -9.66 -10.36
C LYS A 171 15.43 -8.73 -9.64
#